data_02e7a1533e00c310403d8cb47287c701
#
_entry.id   02e7a1533e00c310403d8cb47287c701
#
_cell.length_a   1.000
_cell.length_b   1.000
_cell.length_c   1.000
_cell.angle_alpha   90.00
_cell.angle_beta   90.00
_cell.angle_gamma   90.00
#
_symmetry.space_group_name_H-M   'P 1'
#
loop_
_entity.id
_entity.type
_entity.pdbx_description
1 polymer ?
#
loop_
_entity_poly.entity_id
_entity_poly.type
_entity_poly.pdbx_seq_one_letter_code
_entity_poly.pdbx_strand_id
1 'polypeptide(L)'
;EDVQEAVQTAVQTGNYYDIYKDLSGNEKLLIYTLLNSDMKLSYEDLALLLGKERSTVRGQINSIKQKSERLIKEITEKNGKKRVFIPEDVKEKMSKFAKVRVKK
;
A
#
# COMPACT_ATOMS: atom_id res chain seq x y z
N GLU A 1 25.30 19.00 5.50
CA GLU A 1 24.15 19.50 4.83
C GLU A 1 23.63 18.53 3.81
N ASP A 2 24.37 18.44 2.70
CA ASP A 2 23.99 17.49 1.69
C ASP A 2 23.91 16.09 2.25
N VAL A 3 24.86 15.77 3.11
CA VAL A 3 24.87 14.46 3.73
C VAL A 3 23.63 14.26 4.57
N GLN A 4 23.27 15.28 5.31
CA GLN A 4 22.09 15.17 6.15
C GLN A 4 20.83 15.08 5.32
N GLU A 5 20.77 15.85 4.25
CA GLU A 5 19.63 15.78 3.36
C GLU A 5 19.52 14.42 2.70
N ALA A 6 20.64 13.88 2.27
CA ALA A 6 20.66 12.57 1.65
C ALA A 6 20.23 11.51 2.65
N VAL A 7 20.70 11.62 3.87
CA VAL A 7 20.30 10.67 4.90
C VAL A 7 18.82 10.75 5.16
N GLN A 8 18.29 11.96 5.23
CA GLN A 8 16.89 12.14 5.48
C GLN A 8 16.04 11.58 4.35
N THR A 9 16.45 11.85 3.12
CA THR A 9 15.74 11.32 1.98
C THR A 9 15.83 9.80 1.95
N ALA A 10 16.99 9.25 2.24
CA ALA A 10 17.18 7.82 2.27
C ALA A 10 16.33 7.19 3.34
N VAL A 11 16.24 7.82 4.50
CA VAL A 11 15.43 7.28 5.59
C VAL A 11 13.98 7.22 5.16
N GLN A 12 13.47 8.29 4.55
CA GLN A 12 12.08 8.29 4.12
C GLN A 12 11.80 7.22 3.08
N THR A 13 12.63 7.17 2.06
CA THR A 13 12.45 6.19 1.00
C THR A 13 12.80 4.80 1.49
N GLY A 14 13.90 4.69 2.25
CA GLY A 14 14.35 3.41 2.74
C GLY A 14 13.39 2.79 3.73
N ASN A 15 12.72 3.62 4.50
CA ASN A 15 11.75 3.11 5.45
C ASN A 15 10.62 2.36 4.73
N TYR A 16 10.09 2.96 3.69
CA TYR A 16 9.04 2.29 2.93
C TYR A 16 9.57 1.07 2.19
N TYR A 17 10.79 1.17 1.69
CA TYR A 17 11.41 0.03 1.04
C TYR A 17 11.58 -1.14 2.00
N ASP A 18 12.06 -0.84 3.21
CA ASP A 18 12.25 -1.87 4.21
C ASP A 18 10.93 -2.52 4.59
N ILE A 19 9.89 -1.72 4.75
CA ILE A 19 8.57 -2.26 5.07
C ILE A 19 8.09 -3.13 3.93
N TYR A 20 8.21 -2.65 2.71
CA TYR A 20 7.76 -3.40 1.54
C TYR A 20 8.52 -4.72 1.42
N LYS A 21 9.80 -4.68 1.69
CA LYS A 21 10.65 -5.86 1.59
C LYS A 21 10.21 -6.94 2.58
N ASP A 22 9.71 -6.52 3.73
CA ASP A 22 9.31 -7.45 4.78
C ASP A 22 7.91 -8.00 4.56
N LEU A 23 7.19 -7.51 3.59
CA LEU A 23 5.85 -8.02 3.31
C LEU A 23 5.96 -9.40 2.67
N SER A 24 4.95 -10.23 2.95
CA SER A 24 4.86 -11.51 2.26
C SER A 24 4.52 -11.30 0.79
N GLY A 25 4.66 -12.36 0.00
CA GLY A 25 4.33 -12.26 -1.41
C GLY A 25 2.91 -11.84 -1.65
N ASN A 26 1.98 -12.38 -0.87
CA ASN A 26 0.57 -12.02 -1.01
C ASN A 26 0.32 -10.57 -0.59
N GLU A 27 1.01 -10.13 0.46
CA GLU A 27 0.90 -8.74 0.89
C GLU A 27 1.46 -7.79 -0.16
N LYS A 28 2.58 -8.17 -0.76
CA LYS A 28 3.15 -7.35 -1.83
C LYS A 28 2.21 -7.23 -3.00
N LEU A 29 1.54 -8.32 -3.34
CA LEU A 29 0.59 -8.31 -4.43
C LEU A 29 -0.57 -7.37 -4.13
N LEU A 30 -1.06 -7.39 -2.91
CA LEU A 30 -2.13 -6.50 -2.50
C LEU A 30 -1.68 -5.05 -2.60
N ILE A 31 -0.50 -4.74 -2.10
CA ILE A 31 0.04 -3.39 -2.18
C ILE A 31 0.23 -2.96 -3.63
N TYR A 32 0.77 -3.86 -4.45
CA TYR A 32 0.95 -3.56 -5.85
C TYR A 32 -0.38 -3.22 -6.53
N THR A 33 -1.42 -3.97 -6.19
CA THR A 33 -2.74 -3.73 -6.76
C THR A 33 -3.24 -2.34 -6.37
N LEU A 34 -3.06 -1.97 -5.11
CA LEU A 34 -3.47 -0.64 -4.66
C LEU A 34 -2.63 0.46 -5.29
N LEU A 35 -1.34 0.22 -5.47
CA LEU A 35 -0.47 1.21 -6.09
C LEU A 35 -0.88 1.51 -7.52
N ASN A 36 -1.40 0.52 -8.22
CA ASN A 36 -1.78 0.67 -9.61
C ASN A 36 -3.25 1.03 -9.78
N SER A 37 -3.95 1.31 -8.71
CA SER A 37 -5.35 1.67 -8.77
C SER A 37 -5.51 3.16 -8.54
N ASP A 38 -6.34 3.79 -9.36
CA ASP A 38 -6.65 5.19 -9.18
C ASP A 38 -7.82 5.39 -8.23
N MET A 39 -8.46 4.31 -7.84
CA MET A 39 -9.66 4.35 -7.02
C MET A 39 -9.41 3.68 -5.69
N LYS A 40 -10.17 4.12 -4.70
CA LYS A 40 -10.20 3.42 -3.43
C LYS A 40 -10.99 2.14 -3.62
N LEU A 41 -10.46 1.03 -3.13
CA LEU A 41 -11.03 -0.28 -3.39
C LEU A 41 -11.64 -0.86 -2.11
N SER A 42 -12.80 -1.47 -2.27
CA SER A 42 -13.42 -2.17 -1.16
C SER A 42 -12.75 -3.54 -0.96
N TYR A 43 -13.07 -4.16 0.16
CA TYR A 43 -12.57 -5.51 0.41
C TYR A 43 -13.06 -6.47 -0.68
N GLU A 44 -14.30 -6.29 -1.12
CA GLU A 44 -14.82 -7.13 -2.19
C GLU A 44 -14.08 -6.91 -3.49
N ASP A 45 -13.78 -5.65 -3.81
CA ASP A 45 -13.03 -5.35 -5.01
C ASP A 45 -11.68 -6.05 -4.99
N LEU A 46 -10.99 -5.96 -3.87
CA LEU A 46 -9.69 -6.58 -3.73
C LEU A 46 -9.78 -8.09 -3.80
N ALA A 47 -10.79 -8.66 -3.16
CA ALA A 47 -10.97 -10.10 -3.20
C ALA A 47 -11.16 -10.57 -4.63
N LEU A 48 -11.93 -9.84 -5.40
CA LEU A 48 -12.17 -10.18 -6.78
C LEU A 48 -10.89 -10.05 -7.61
N LEU A 49 -10.19 -8.95 -7.45
CA LEU A 49 -8.99 -8.70 -8.23
C LEU A 49 -7.87 -9.67 -7.88
N LEU A 50 -7.78 -10.07 -6.63
CA LEU A 50 -6.72 -10.97 -6.19
C LEU A 50 -7.10 -12.44 -6.25
N GLY A 51 -8.36 -12.72 -6.56
CA GLY A 51 -8.81 -14.11 -6.59
C GLY A 51 -8.80 -14.75 -5.22
N LYS A 52 -9.14 -14.00 -4.19
CA LYS A 52 -9.12 -14.47 -2.81
C LYS A 52 -10.44 -14.18 -2.15
N GLU A 53 -10.63 -14.79 -0.99
CA GLU A 53 -11.82 -14.54 -0.22
C GLU A 53 -11.70 -13.22 0.53
N ARG A 54 -12.84 -12.62 0.82
CA ARG A 54 -12.87 -11.34 1.51
C ARG A 54 -12.20 -11.43 2.88
N SER A 55 -12.41 -12.53 3.59
CA SER A 55 -11.79 -12.69 4.90
C SER A 55 -10.27 -12.76 4.78
N THR A 56 -9.76 -13.39 3.73
CA THR A 56 -8.34 -13.45 3.49
C THR A 56 -7.77 -12.06 3.24
N VAL A 57 -8.47 -11.27 2.43
CA VAL A 57 -8.04 -9.91 2.15
C VAL A 57 -8.01 -9.09 3.43
N ARG A 58 -9.04 -9.24 4.25
CA ARG A 58 -9.11 -8.52 5.51
C ARG A 58 -7.92 -8.86 6.39
N GLY A 59 -7.59 -10.14 6.48
CA GLY A 59 -6.44 -10.57 7.27
C GLY A 59 -5.14 -10.00 6.74
N GLN A 60 -4.99 -9.96 5.43
CA GLN A 60 -3.79 -9.42 4.84
C GLN A 60 -3.68 -7.92 5.08
N ILE A 61 -4.79 -7.21 4.99
CA ILE A 61 -4.78 -5.77 5.25
C ILE A 61 -4.42 -5.50 6.70
N ASN A 62 -4.99 -6.27 7.63
CA ASN A 62 -4.66 -6.10 9.03
C ASN A 62 -3.19 -6.39 9.29
N SER A 63 -2.65 -7.41 8.64
CA SER A 63 -1.25 -7.77 8.79
C SER A 63 -0.35 -6.64 8.29
N ILE A 64 -0.70 -6.06 7.15
CA ILE A 64 0.07 -4.95 6.61
C ILE A 64 0.00 -3.75 7.55
N LYS A 65 -1.18 -3.46 8.10
CA LYS A 65 -1.34 -2.35 9.02
C LYS A 65 -0.50 -2.54 10.28
N GLN A 66 -0.37 -3.76 10.73
CA GLN A 66 0.46 -4.03 11.89
C GLN A 66 1.93 -3.77 11.59
N LYS A 67 2.33 -4.02 10.37
CA LYS A 67 3.71 -3.75 9.98
C LYS A 67 3.96 -2.27 9.74
N SER A 68 2.95 -1.58 9.21
CA SER A 68 3.06 -0.14 9.00
C SER A 68 1.69 0.46 8.80
N GLU A 69 1.30 1.35 9.68
CA GLU A 69 0.03 2.06 9.55
C GLU A 69 0.07 3.09 8.44
N ARG A 70 1.25 3.42 7.96
CA ARG A 70 1.39 4.47 6.94
C ARG A 70 1.10 3.98 5.54
N LEU A 71 1.24 2.68 5.30
CA LEU A 71 1.10 2.16 3.95
C LEU A 71 -0.33 2.21 3.46
N ILE A 72 -1.28 1.90 4.32
CA ILE A 72 -2.67 1.77 3.91
C ILE A 72 -3.54 2.64 4.79
N LYS A 73 -4.44 3.36 4.14
CA LYS A 73 -5.48 4.12 4.83
C LYS A 73 -6.82 3.52 4.51
N GLU A 74 -7.75 3.69 5.42
CA GLU A 74 -9.07 3.12 5.30
C GLU A 74 -10.11 4.19 5.57
N ILE A 75 -11.15 4.23 4.75
CA ILE A 75 -12.29 5.10 4.99
C ILE A 75 -13.55 4.26 5.00
N THR A 76 -14.56 4.78 5.68
CA THR A 76 -15.87 4.14 5.73
C THR A 76 -16.87 5.03 5.03
N GLU A 77 -17.55 4.49 4.04
CA GLU A 77 -18.55 5.24 3.32
C GLU A 77 -19.83 5.32 4.13
N LYS A 78 -20.75 6.16 3.66
CA LYS A 78 -22.00 6.37 4.38
C LYS A 78 -22.78 5.08 4.56
N ASN A 79 -22.68 4.17 3.61
CA ASN A 79 -23.39 2.91 3.68
C ASN A 79 -22.66 1.88 4.55
N GLY A 80 -21.59 2.29 5.21
CA GLY A 80 -20.83 1.39 6.07
C GLY A 80 -19.76 0.59 5.35
N LYS A 81 -19.66 0.73 4.04
CA LYS A 81 -18.68 -0.01 3.27
C LYS A 81 -17.30 0.59 3.48
N LYS A 82 -16.33 -0.26 3.74
CA LYS A 82 -14.95 0.18 3.94
C LYS A 82 -14.16 0.10 2.66
N ARG A 83 -13.37 1.12 2.41
CA ARG A 83 -12.48 1.15 1.25
C ARG A 83 -11.07 1.47 1.71
N VAL A 84 -10.11 0.89 1.00
CA VAL A 84 -8.70 1.07 1.35
C VAL A 84 -7.97 1.69 0.18
N PHE A 85 -6.90 2.38 0.50
CA PHE A 85 -6.11 3.05 -0.51
C PHE A 85 -4.73 3.36 0.06
N ILE A 86 -3.80 3.66 -0.82
CA ILE A 86 -2.48 4.11 -0.43
C ILE A 86 -2.43 5.62 -0.64
N PRO A 87 -2.08 6.39 0.40
CA PRO A 87 -2.02 7.86 0.24
C PRO A 87 -1.08 8.26 -0.89
N GLU A 88 -1.39 9.38 -1.51
CA GLU A 88 -0.64 9.82 -2.68
C GLU A 88 0.84 10.02 -2.41
N ASP A 89 1.16 10.61 -1.26
CA ASP A 89 2.57 10.83 -0.94
C ASP A 89 3.32 9.52 -0.75
N VAL A 90 2.67 8.55 -0.13
CA VAL A 90 3.27 7.23 0.05
C VAL A 90 3.39 6.54 -1.31
N LYS A 91 2.36 6.67 -2.12
CA LYS A 91 2.35 6.08 -3.45
C LYS A 91 3.52 6.58 -4.27
N GLU A 92 3.77 7.87 -4.21
CA GLU A 92 4.89 8.47 -4.93
C GLU A 92 6.22 7.89 -4.47
N LYS A 93 6.39 7.77 -3.17
CA LYS A 93 7.64 7.25 -2.64
C LYS A 93 7.84 5.79 -2.98
N MET A 94 6.77 5.02 -2.93
CA MET A 94 6.87 3.59 -3.21
C MET A 94 7.07 3.31 -4.69
N SER A 95 6.63 4.20 -5.56
CA SER A 95 6.79 3.99 -6.99
C SER A 95 8.24 3.99 -7.41
N LYS A 96 9.14 4.45 -6.55
CA LYS A 96 10.55 4.48 -6.86
C LYS A 96 11.20 3.10 -6.79
N PHE A 97 10.61 2.19 -6.04
CA PHE A 97 11.17 0.85 -5.93
C PHE A 97 10.18 -0.25 -6.26
N ALA A 98 8.90 0.01 -6.09
CA ALA A 98 7.88 -0.93 -6.51
C ALA A 98 7.54 -0.65 -7.95
N LYS A 99 7.40 -1.70 -8.75
CA LYS A 99 7.11 -1.51 -10.16
C LYS A 99 5.66 -1.12 -10.33
N VAL A 100 5.45 0.15 -10.53
CA VAL A 100 4.13 0.72 -10.67
C VAL A 100 3.96 1.20 -12.09
N ARG A 101 2.78 0.97 -12.65
CA ARG A 101 2.49 1.50 -13.97
C ARG A 101 2.50 3.00 -13.93
N VAL A 102 3.20 3.58 -14.89
CA VAL A 102 3.26 5.02 -15.02
C VAL A 102 2.26 5.43 -16.07
N LYS A 103 1.34 6.27 -15.66
CA LYS A 103 0.36 6.82 -16.59
C LYS A 103 0.92 8.04 -17.27
N LYS A 104 0.76 8.07 -18.53
CA LYS A 104 1.25 9.21 -19.27
C LYS A 104 0.16 10.05 -19.82
#